data_ff103a1705cae158711bfe0056a0c0f0
#
_entry.id   ff103a1705cae158711bfe0056a0c0f0
#
_cell.length_a   1.000
_cell.length_b   1.000
_cell.length_c   1.000
_cell.angle_alpha   90.00
_cell.angle_beta   90.00
_cell.angle_gamma   90.00
#
_symmetry.space_group_name_H-M   'P 1'
#
loop_
_entity.id
_entity.type
_entity.pdbx_description
1 polymer ?
#
loop_
_entity_poly.entity_id
_entity_poly.type
_entity_poly.pdbx_seq_one_letter_code
_entity_poly.pdbx_strand_id
1 'polypeptide(L)'
;MLFVIGWQNLYMAALSIPVSPLGASLGAMTVGIGAEYTIIVMERYFEEVKQAGISRLDAVETAGARVGKAISVSGLTTIFGFSALTLSPFPMLADFGFLTVGVIFLTLVAAIATLPPTLVVLGRLADAIAELRT
;
A
#
# COMPACT_ATOMS: atom_id res chain seq x y z
N MET A 1 -4.31 0.56 6.94
CA MET A 1 -3.15 1.20 7.58
C MET A 1 -2.86 0.60 8.95
N LEU A 2 -3.77 0.63 9.93
CA LEU A 2 -3.56 0.05 11.27
C LEU A 2 -3.14 -1.43 11.24
N PHE A 3 -3.69 -2.21 10.31
CA PHE A 3 -3.33 -3.61 10.12
C PHE A 3 -1.84 -3.79 9.76
N VAL A 4 -1.29 -2.94 8.91
CA VAL A 4 0.12 -3.02 8.49
C VAL A 4 1.05 -2.65 9.64
N ILE A 5 0.67 -1.67 10.46
CA ILE A 5 1.43 -1.30 11.68
C ILE A 5 1.42 -2.45 12.70
N GLY A 6 0.25 -3.08 12.90
CA GLY A 6 0.14 -4.27 13.76
C GLY A 6 1.01 -5.42 13.26
N TRP A 7 1.01 -5.65 11.96
CA TRP A 7 1.83 -6.68 11.33
C TRP A 7 3.33 -6.38 11.42
N GLN A 8 3.72 -5.11 11.29
CA GLN A 8 5.11 -4.67 11.51
C GLN A 8 5.62 -5.05 12.89
N ASN A 9 4.82 -4.79 13.95
CA ASN A 9 5.22 -5.15 15.31
C ASN A 9 5.33 -6.68 15.50
N LEU A 10 4.41 -7.44 14.89
CA LEU A 10 4.47 -8.90 14.89
C LEU A 10 5.73 -9.41 14.16
N TYR A 11 6.06 -8.80 13.03
CA TYR A 11 7.25 -9.12 12.24
C TYR A 11 8.54 -8.84 13.02
N MET A 12 8.63 -7.70 13.71
CA MET A 12 9.76 -7.38 14.60
C MET A 12 9.89 -8.38 15.75
N ALA A 13 8.76 -8.75 16.37
CA ALA A 13 8.74 -9.75 17.43
C ALA A 13 9.19 -11.14 16.94
N ALA A 14 8.72 -11.56 15.76
CA ALA A 14 9.06 -12.86 15.17
C ALA A 14 10.55 -12.98 14.82
N LEU A 15 11.18 -11.90 14.37
CA LEU A 15 12.60 -11.85 14.03
C LEU A 15 13.50 -11.49 15.23
N SER A 16 12.93 -11.28 16.42
CA SER A 16 13.64 -10.85 17.62
C SER A 16 14.49 -9.59 17.42
N ILE A 17 14.05 -8.70 16.53
CA ILE A 17 14.75 -7.45 16.23
C ILE A 17 14.42 -6.43 17.33
N PRO A 18 15.43 -5.88 18.03
CA PRO A 18 15.20 -4.92 19.09
C PRO A 18 14.59 -3.62 18.57
N VAL A 19 13.70 -3.02 19.36
CA VAL A 19 13.13 -1.71 19.02
C VAL A 19 14.26 -0.68 19.00
N SER A 20 14.60 -0.21 17.83
CA SER A 20 15.59 0.83 17.60
C SER A 20 14.91 2.12 17.13
N PRO A 21 15.55 3.29 17.26
CA PRO A 21 15.02 4.55 16.72
C PRO A 21 14.73 4.47 15.21
N LEU A 22 15.53 3.71 14.46
CA LEU A 22 15.30 3.45 13.04
C LEU A 22 14.06 2.55 12.83
N GLY A 23 13.90 1.50 13.63
CA GLY A 23 12.72 0.64 13.59
C GLY A 23 11.43 1.40 13.93
N ALA A 24 11.48 2.32 14.88
CA ALA A 24 10.34 3.16 15.23
C ALA A 24 9.95 4.12 14.09
N SER A 25 10.92 4.67 13.35
CA SER A 25 10.68 5.55 12.21
C SER A 25 10.00 4.83 11.03
N LEU A 26 10.17 3.50 10.93
CA LEU A 26 9.50 2.68 9.90
C LEU A 26 7.97 2.73 10.02
N GLY A 27 7.42 2.88 11.23
CA GLY A 27 5.98 3.04 11.41
C GLY A 27 5.43 4.25 10.64
N ALA A 28 6.09 5.39 10.77
CA ALA A 28 5.72 6.61 10.03
C ALA A 28 5.90 6.43 8.52
N MET A 29 7.00 5.81 8.10
CA MET A 29 7.28 5.51 6.69
C MET A 29 6.22 4.57 6.09
N THR A 30 5.81 3.55 6.83
CA THR A 30 4.75 2.61 6.43
C THR A 30 3.42 3.32 6.18
N VAL A 31 3.04 4.23 7.09
CA VAL A 31 1.83 5.04 6.91
C VAL A 31 1.94 5.92 5.67
N GLY A 32 3.09 6.55 5.45
CA GLY A 32 3.35 7.39 4.28
C GLY A 32 3.21 6.62 2.97
N ILE A 33 3.91 5.51 2.83
CA ILE A 33 3.87 4.65 1.62
C ILE A 33 2.46 4.12 1.36
N GLY A 34 1.78 3.68 2.41
CA GLY A 34 0.43 3.18 2.25
C GLY A 34 -0.59 4.26 1.90
N ALA A 35 -0.44 5.48 2.42
CA ALA A 35 -1.25 6.63 2.03
C ALA A 35 -1.01 7.00 0.57
N GLU A 36 0.25 7.03 0.13
CA GLU A 36 0.64 7.28 -1.25
C GLU A 36 -0.04 6.30 -2.22
N TYR A 37 0.05 4.99 -1.96
CA TYR A 37 -0.61 3.98 -2.80
C TYR A 37 -2.12 4.17 -2.85
N THR A 38 -2.73 4.52 -1.72
CA THR A 38 -4.18 4.77 -1.66
C THR A 38 -4.56 6.00 -2.49
N ILE A 39 -3.81 7.08 -2.40
CA ILE A 39 -4.05 8.33 -3.14
C ILE A 39 -3.94 8.07 -4.65
N ILE A 40 -2.87 7.42 -5.10
CA ILE A 40 -2.64 7.13 -6.53
C ILE A 40 -3.80 6.30 -7.12
N VAL A 41 -4.28 5.28 -6.39
CA VAL A 41 -5.39 4.45 -6.87
C VAL A 41 -6.70 5.24 -6.89
N MET A 42 -6.98 6.06 -5.86
CA MET A 42 -8.18 6.90 -5.82
C MET A 42 -8.16 7.95 -6.95
N GLU A 43 -7.04 8.60 -7.17
CA GLU A 43 -6.89 9.61 -8.21
C GLU A 43 -7.19 9.01 -9.59
N ARG A 44 -6.61 7.85 -9.88
CA ARG A 44 -6.87 7.13 -11.13
C ARG A 44 -8.32 6.68 -11.26
N TYR A 45 -8.92 6.18 -10.19
CA TYR A 45 -10.33 5.82 -10.19
C TYR A 45 -11.22 7.01 -10.54
N PHE A 46 -10.99 8.18 -9.94
CA PHE A 46 -11.76 9.38 -10.26
C PHE A 46 -11.53 9.89 -11.69
N GLU A 47 -10.35 9.70 -12.25
CA GLU A 47 -10.09 10.02 -13.66
C GLU A 47 -10.92 9.13 -14.59
N GLU A 48 -10.95 7.81 -14.35
CA GLU A 48 -11.71 6.86 -15.17
C GLU A 48 -13.24 7.10 -15.05
N VAL A 49 -13.73 7.39 -13.85
CA VAL A 49 -15.18 7.68 -13.63
C VAL A 49 -15.62 8.96 -14.34
N LYS A 50 -14.73 9.94 -14.52
CA LYS A 50 -15.05 11.19 -15.26
C LYS A 50 -15.16 10.96 -16.77
N GLN A 51 -14.69 9.86 -17.30
CA GLN A 51 -14.85 9.54 -18.71
C GLN A 51 -16.30 9.12 -18.99
N ALA A 52 -16.96 9.86 -19.85
CA ALA A 52 -18.37 9.62 -20.19
C ALA A 52 -18.57 8.21 -20.78
N GLY A 53 -19.50 7.44 -20.24
CA GLY A 53 -19.90 6.14 -20.76
C GLY A 53 -19.21 4.91 -20.18
N ILE A 54 -18.32 5.08 -19.19
CA ILE A 54 -17.68 3.95 -18.49
C ILE A 54 -18.47 3.64 -17.21
N SER A 55 -18.81 2.36 -17.00
CA SER A 55 -19.43 1.95 -15.73
C SER A 55 -18.44 2.10 -14.58
N ARG A 56 -18.94 2.30 -13.35
CA ARG A 56 -18.06 2.41 -12.17
C ARG A 56 -17.26 1.14 -11.92
N LEU A 57 -17.80 -0.02 -12.26
CA LEU A 57 -17.10 -1.30 -12.14
C LEU A 57 -15.95 -1.39 -13.13
N ASP A 58 -16.16 -0.98 -14.38
CA ASP A 58 -15.12 -0.95 -15.40
C ASP A 58 -14.04 0.07 -15.05
N ALA A 59 -14.41 1.20 -14.44
CA ALA A 59 -13.45 2.20 -13.95
C ALA A 59 -12.57 1.63 -12.83
N VAL A 60 -13.13 0.85 -11.88
CA VAL A 60 -12.35 0.18 -10.83
C VAL A 60 -11.40 -0.86 -11.44
N GLU A 61 -11.86 -1.67 -12.37
CA GLU A 61 -11.06 -2.69 -13.03
C GLU A 61 -9.90 -2.06 -13.81
N THR A 62 -10.19 -1.03 -14.61
CA THR A 62 -9.19 -0.32 -15.41
C THR A 62 -8.18 0.42 -14.53
N ALA A 63 -8.64 1.13 -13.50
CA ALA A 63 -7.76 1.80 -12.56
C ALA A 63 -6.89 0.79 -11.81
N GLY A 64 -7.48 -0.30 -11.31
CA GLY A 64 -6.77 -1.36 -10.60
C GLY A 64 -5.69 -2.02 -11.46
N ALA A 65 -5.98 -2.35 -12.72
CA ALA A 65 -5.03 -2.98 -13.63
C ALA A 65 -3.86 -2.06 -13.99
N ARG A 66 -4.14 -0.79 -14.30
CA ARG A 66 -3.12 0.19 -14.71
C ARG A 66 -2.24 0.61 -13.54
N VAL A 67 -2.85 0.98 -12.42
CA VAL A 67 -2.12 1.45 -11.24
C VAL A 67 -1.44 0.30 -10.52
N GLY A 68 -2.07 -0.88 -10.47
CA GLY A 68 -1.48 -2.06 -9.86
C GLY A 68 -0.12 -2.41 -10.46
N LYS A 69 0.03 -2.31 -11.79
CA LYS A 69 1.31 -2.51 -12.46
C LYS A 69 2.36 -1.46 -12.04
N ALA A 70 1.98 -0.19 -12.02
CA ALA A 70 2.90 0.91 -11.64
C ALA A 70 3.34 0.78 -10.17
N ILE A 71 2.40 0.53 -9.25
CA ILE A 71 2.68 0.33 -7.83
C ILE A 71 3.57 -0.89 -7.62
N SER A 72 3.32 -2.00 -8.35
CA SER A 72 4.13 -3.22 -8.24
C SER A 72 5.57 -2.97 -8.67
N VAL A 73 5.79 -2.28 -9.79
CA VAL A 73 7.13 -1.93 -10.27
C VAL A 73 7.84 -1.02 -9.28
N SER A 74 7.18 0.04 -8.79
CA SER A 74 7.71 0.96 -7.79
C SER A 74 8.07 0.23 -6.49
N GLY A 75 7.14 -0.57 -5.96
CA GLY A 75 7.35 -1.35 -4.73
C GLY A 75 8.52 -2.34 -4.86
N LEU A 76 8.59 -3.07 -5.97
CA LEU A 76 9.71 -3.99 -6.22
C LEU A 76 11.04 -3.25 -6.33
N THR A 77 11.11 -2.13 -7.03
CA THR A 77 12.33 -1.31 -7.12
C THR A 77 12.80 -0.86 -5.75
N THR A 78 11.87 -0.43 -4.89
CA THR A 78 12.16 -0.03 -3.52
C THR A 78 12.65 -1.21 -2.68
N ILE A 79 12.01 -2.38 -2.80
CA ILE A 79 12.43 -3.62 -2.13
C ILE A 79 13.87 -3.96 -2.53
N PHE A 80 14.20 -3.95 -3.81
CA PHE A 80 15.56 -4.22 -4.28
C PHE A 80 16.56 -3.20 -3.75
N GLY A 81 16.22 -1.91 -3.75
CA GLY A 81 17.06 -0.85 -3.20
C GLY A 81 17.39 -1.07 -1.72
N PHE A 82 16.37 -1.32 -0.90
CA PHE A 82 16.55 -1.57 0.54
C PHE A 82 17.16 -2.94 0.84
N SER A 83 17.03 -3.92 -0.05
CA SER A 83 17.74 -5.22 0.10
C SER A 83 19.24 -5.07 0.12
N ALA A 84 19.81 -4.05 -0.52
CA ALA A 84 21.23 -3.76 -0.46
C ALA A 84 21.72 -3.44 0.97
N LEU A 85 20.84 -2.85 1.81
CA LEU A 85 21.18 -2.56 3.21
C LEU A 85 21.33 -3.84 4.06
N THR A 86 20.66 -4.92 3.68
CA THR A 86 20.76 -6.20 4.42
C THR A 86 22.17 -6.79 4.36
N LEU A 87 22.96 -6.38 3.37
CA LEU A 87 24.37 -6.78 3.19
C LEU A 87 25.34 -5.87 3.96
N SER A 88 24.83 -4.89 4.70
CA SER A 88 25.68 -3.95 5.46
C SER A 88 26.44 -4.66 6.58
N PRO A 89 27.71 -4.34 6.79
CA PRO A 89 28.48 -4.82 7.95
C PRO A 89 27.99 -4.22 9.27
N PHE A 90 27.14 -3.18 9.24
CA PHE A 90 26.57 -2.57 10.44
C PHE A 90 25.23 -3.23 10.76
N PRO A 91 25.11 -3.95 11.90
CA PRO A 91 23.88 -4.70 12.24
C PRO A 91 22.62 -3.83 12.21
N MET A 92 22.70 -2.61 12.72
CA MET A 92 21.58 -1.68 12.75
C MET A 92 21.02 -1.32 11.36
N LEU A 93 21.90 -1.20 10.35
CA LEU A 93 21.51 -0.95 8.97
C LEU A 93 20.97 -2.22 8.31
N ALA A 94 21.54 -3.37 8.62
CA ALA A 94 21.05 -4.65 8.12
C ALA A 94 19.63 -4.92 8.65
N ASP A 95 19.41 -4.76 9.96
CA ASP A 95 18.08 -4.91 10.58
C ASP A 95 17.04 -3.94 9.98
N PHE A 96 17.44 -2.68 9.77
CA PHE A 96 16.62 -1.69 9.10
C PHE A 96 16.26 -2.11 7.66
N GLY A 97 17.23 -2.64 6.91
CA GLY A 97 17.01 -3.18 5.57
C GLY A 97 15.98 -4.31 5.56
N PHE A 98 16.15 -5.31 6.44
CA PHE A 98 15.23 -6.43 6.58
C PHE A 98 13.81 -5.97 6.94
N LEU A 99 13.68 -5.10 7.93
CA LEU A 99 12.39 -4.56 8.34
C LEU A 99 11.71 -3.78 7.23
N THR A 100 12.45 -2.92 6.55
CA THR A 100 11.91 -2.09 5.46
C THR A 100 11.43 -2.93 4.30
N VAL A 101 12.21 -3.91 3.86
CA VAL A 101 11.83 -4.85 2.78
C VAL A 101 10.54 -5.59 3.14
N GLY A 102 10.46 -6.14 4.35
CA GLY A 102 9.28 -6.87 4.81
C GLY A 102 8.04 -5.98 4.88
N VAL A 103 8.17 -4.78 5.43
CA VAL A 103 7.06 -3.83 5.56
C VAL A 103 6.57 -3.33 4.19
N ILE A 104 7.47 -2.99 3.28
CA ILE A 104 7.09 -2.54 1.93
C ILE A 104 6.40 -3.68 1.16
N PHE A 105 6.92 -4.89 1.25
CA PHE A 105 6.29 -6.06 0.62
C PHE A 105 4.86 -6.27 1.13
N LEU A 106 4.67 -6.24 2.46
CA LEU A 106 3.34 -6.39 3.07
C LEU A 106 2.40 -5.25 2.71
N THR A 107 2.91 -4.01 2.67
CA THR A 107 2.12 -2.84 2.28
C THR A 107 1.69 -2.95 0.82
N LEU A 108 2.57 -3.41 -0.06
CA LEU A 108 2.28 -3.64 -1.48
C LEU A 108 1.19 -4.70 -1.65
N VAL A 109 1.34 -5.85 -0.99
CA VAL A 109 0.34 -6.92 -1.04
C VAL A 109 -1.00 -6.44 -0.47
N ALA A 110 -0.99 -5.74 0.67
CA ALA A 110 -2.18 -5.18 1.26
C ALA A 110 -2.86 -4.16 0.32
N ALA A 111 -2.11 -3.28 -0.32
CA ALA A 111 -2.65 -2.31 -1.26
C ALA A 111 -3.34 -3.00 -2.45
N ILE A 112 -2.66 -3.95 -3.09
CA ILE A 112 -3.20 -4.68 -4.25
C ILE A 112 -4.44 -5.49 -3.87
N ALA A 113 -4.46 -6.11 -2.68
CA ALA A 113 -5.56 -6.97 -2.25
C ALA A 113 -6.77 -6.19 -1.75
N THR A 114 -6.57 -5.04 -1.08
CA THR A 114 -7.66 -4.32 -0.39
C THR A 114 -8.25 -3.17 -1.19
N LEU A 115 -7.46 -2.50 -2.05
CA LEU A 115 -7.94 -1.31 -2.76
C LEU A 115 -9.07 -1.60 -3.77
N PRO A 116 -8.98 -2.62 -4.66
CA PRO A 116 -10.06 -2.90 -5.60
C PRO A 116 -11.40 -3.19 -4.93
N PRO A 117 -11.51 -4.09 -3.94
CA PRO A 117 -12.80 -4.36 -3.29
C PRO A 117 -13.33 -3.16 -2.50
N THR A 118 -12.48 -2.34 -1.89
CA THR A 118 -12.94 -1.14 -1.17
C THR A 118 -13.53 -0.10 -2.12
N LEU A 119 -12.94 0.09 -3.29
CA LEU A 119 -13.48 1.01 -4.30
C LEU A 119 -14.84 0.55 -4.85
N VAL A 120 -15.03 -0.76 -5.06
CA VAL A 120 -16.32 -1.32 -5.47
C VAL A 120 -17.40 -1.07 -4.42
N VAL A 121 -17.07 -1.31 -3.15
CA VAL A 121 -18.03 -1.08 -2.03
C VAL A 121 -18.36 0.40 -1.89
N LEU A 122 -17.37 1.29 -1.94
CA LEU A 122 -17.59 2.73 -1.89
C LEU A 122 -18.41 3.24 -3.07
N GLY A 123 -18.19 2.72 -4.27
CA GLY A 123 -18.96 3.03 -5.46
C GLY A 123 -20.43 2.66 -5.28
N ARG A 124 -20.72 1.44 -4.81
CA ARG A 124 -22.10 0.99 -4.54
C ARG A 124 -22.81 1.81 -3.46
N LEU A 125 -22.09 2.17 -2.40
CA LEU A 125 -22.63 3.02 -1.35
C LEU A 125 -22.96 4.42 -1.87
N ALA A 126 -22.11 4.99 -2.71
CA ALA A 126 -22.36 6.29 -3.32
C ALA A 126 -23.58 6.28 -4.23
N ASP A 127 -23.82 5.20 -5.00
CA ASP A 127 -25.01 5.04 -5.83
C ASP A 127 -26.26 4.90 -4.98
N ALA A 128 -26.24 4.07 -3.93
CA ALA A 128 -27.36 3.91 -3.01
C ALA A 128 -27.76 5.23 -2.31
N ILE A 129 -26.77 6.04 -1.93
CA ILE A 129 -27.02 7.37 -1.33
C ILE A 129 -27.60 8.35 -2.37
N ALA A 130 -27.15 8.28 -3.62
CA ALA A 130 -27.68 9.12 -4.69
C ALA A 130 -29.15 8.80 -4.99
N GLU A 131 -29.52 7.51 -5.00
CA GLU A 131 -30.93 7.07 -5.17
C GLU A 131 -31.83 7.50 -4.03
N LEU A 132 -31.34 7.56 -2.79
CA LEU A 132 -32.15 8.03 -1.64
C LEU A 132 -32.39 9.56 -1.64
N ARG A 133 -31.69 10.29 -2.49
CA ARG A 133 -31.71 11.75 -2.56
C ARG A 133 -32.61 12.28 -3.70
N THR A 134 -33.08 11.40 -4.57
CA THR A 134 -34.03 11.67 -5.64
C THR A 134 -35.44 11.24 -5.25
#